data_aa774f0b114b072c1407542c053766c2
#
_entry.id   aa774f0b114b072c1407542c053766c2
#
_cell.length_a   1.000
_cell.length_b   1.000
_cell.length_c   1.000
_cell.angle_alpha   90.00
_cell.angle_beta   90.00
_cell.angle_gamma   90.00
#
_symmetry.space_group_name_H-M   'P 1'
#
loop_
_entity.id
_entity.type
_entity.pdbx_description
1 polymer ?
#
loop_
_entity_poly.entity_id
_entity_poly.type
_entity_poly.pdbx_seq_one_letter_code
_entity_poly.pdbx_strand_id
1 'polypeptide(L)'
;VKVAEKVEKDQILYYIEAMHQMFLAYGNYENRAKARSRYMQQTLGGAEKYKEAFLEKLKEVREIGKDLTLTLPEAEMGCEAEAGCDASTAVFTNSGRNRVYTQKQPGLYSVHCHPVGGTPDPSLFVNLYKAICEIPGAELRLCPDESFYVINCREEDLEAVLHVTEDSAKTIFEESVACIGAHVCQQGIRDSQGLLQKLVGMERNEQFADGILPKIHISGCPSSCGTHQIGVIGFRGGAKTIDKVLKPAFNLYINGSDIQGQERMGEEVGTLLEEQIPDFLCALGHAVSDSGMDFDTWFAKNPEGIKAIAASFLV
;
A
#
# COMPACT_ATOMS: atom_id res chain seq x y z
N VAL A 1 9.13 12.65 10.80
CA VAL A 1 9.50 13.14 12.14
C VAL A 1 8.37 12.79 13.12
N LYS A 2 8.70 12.09 14.21
CA LYS A 2 7.73 11.74 15.24
C LYS A 2 7.52 12.93 16.17
N VAL A 3 6.30 13.48 16.17
CA VAL A 3 5.94 14.67 16.99
C VAL A 3 5.25 14.29 18.30
N ALA A 4 4.59 13.13 18.36
CA ALA A 4 3.95 12.58 19.55
C ALA A 4 3.98 11.05 19.49
N GLU A 5 3.94 10.38 20.66
CA GLU A 5 3.85 8.91 20.75
C GLU A 5 2.44 8.45 20.35
N LYS A 6 1.43 9.16 20.82
CA LYS A 6 0.01 8.90 20.56
C LYS A 6 -0.73 10.24 20.56
N VAL A 7 -1.73 10.35 19.73
CA VAL A 7 -2.69 11.47 19.73
C VAL A 7 -4.05 10.90 20.08
N GLU A 8 -4.71 11.49 21.07
CA GLU A 8 -6.08 11.10 21.43
C GLU A 8 -7.04 11.48 20.30
N LYS A 9 -8.08 10.66 20.09
CA LYS A 9 -8.98 10.79 18.93
C LYS A 9 -9.62 12.17 18.80
N ASP A 10 -10.02 12.76 19.93
CA ASP A 10 -10.63 14.09 20.00
C ASP A 10 -9.65 15.23 19.65
N GLN A 11 -8.34 14.99 19.72
CA GLN A 11 -7.29 15.97 19.46
C GLN A 11 -6.77 15.97 18.01
N ILE A 12 -7.19 15.04 17.18
CA ILE A 12 -6.63 14.85 15.82
C ILE A 12 -6.72 16.13 14.99
N LEU A 13 -7.83 16.85 15.04
CA LEU A 13 -8.03 18.06 14.24
C LEU A 13 -7.10 19.20 14.63
N TYR A 14 -6.68 19.29 15.90
CA TYR A 14 -5.66 20.26 16.34
C TYR A 14 -4.30 19.97 15.67
N TYR A 15 -3.92 18.70 15.54
CA TYR A 15 -2.68 18.31 14.89
C TYR A 15 -2.72 18.55 13.37
N ILE A 16 -3.88 18.30 12.74
CA ILE A 16 -4.09 18.58 11.31
C ILE A 16 -3.98 20.09 11.05
N GLU A 17 -4.66 20.92 11.87
CA GLU A 17 -4.59 22.37 11.72
C GLU A 17 -3.17 22.91 11.99
N ALA A 18 -2.47 22.39 13.00
CA ALA A 18 -1.08 22.75 13.25
C ALA A 18 -0.17 22.45 12.05
N MET A 19 -0.34 21.29 11.40
CA MET A 19 0.39 20.95 10.19
C MET A 19 0.04 21.88 9.03
N HIS A 20 -1.22 22.24 8.89
CA HIS A 20 -1.68 23.20 7.88
C HIS A 20 -1.03 24.58 8.09
N GLN A 21 -1.09 25.11 9.32
CA GLN A 21 -0.46 26.39 9.67
C GLN A 21 1.07 26.37 9.50
N MET A 22 1.70 25.25 9.84
CA MET A 22 3.11 25.02 9.60
C MET A 22 3.44 25.04 8.10
N PHE A 23 2.62 24.40 7.28
CA PHE A 23 2.81 24.43 5.81
C PHE A 23 2.60 25.83 5.24
N LEU A 24 1.61 26.58 5.74
CA LEU A 24 1.41 27.98 5.33
C LEU A 24 2.62 28.86 5.67
N ALA A 25 3.26 28.62 6.83
CA ALA A 25 4.41 29.42 7.27
C ALA A 25 5.73 29.06 6.59
N TYR A 26 5.97 27.78 6.36
CA TYR A 26 7.29 27.25 5.97
C TYR A 26 7.30 26.46 4.66
N GLY A 27 6.16 26.35 3.98
CA GLY A 27 6.06 25.67 2.68
C GLY A 27 6.83 26.40 1.59
N ASN A 28 7.35 25.67 0.63
CA ASN A 28 8.05 26.25 -0.51
C ASN A 28 7.05 26.62 -1.62
N TYR A 29 6.69 27.89 -1.72
CA TYR A 29 5.74 28.39 -2.72
C TYR A 29 6.41 28.81 -4.04
N GLU A 30 7.72 28.98 -4.05
CA GLU A 30 8.47 29.39 -5.24
C GLU A 30 8.79 28.18 -6.14
N ASN A 31 9.04 27.02 -5.55
CA ASN A 31 9.36 25.81 -6.29
C ASN A 31 8.26 24.75 -6.10
N ARG A 32 7.37 24.64 -7.08
CA ARG A 32 6.25 23.68 -7.07
C ARG A 32 6.70 22.24 -6.85
N ALA A 33 7.85 21.83 -7.36
CA ALA A 33 8.38 20.48 -7.16
C ALA A 33 8.76 20.20 -5.69
N LYS A 34 9.03 21.25 -4.91
CA LYS A 34 9.35 21.19 -3.48
C LYS A 34 8.21 21.70 -2.57
N ALA A 35 7.04 22.00 -3.12
CA ALA A 35 5.88 22.48 -2.38
C ALA A 35 5.12 21.33 -1.70
N ARG A 36 5.80 20.56 -0.87
CA ARG A 36 5.22 19.46 -0.07
C ARG A 36 5.81 19.47 1.33
N SER A 37 5.01 19.03 2.31
CA SER A 37 5.39 19.01 3.73
C SER A 37 6.72 18.29 4.00
N ARG A 38 7.03 17.22 3.26
CA ARG A 38 8.30 16.47 3.41
C ARG A 38 9.56 17.32 3.22
N TYR A 39 9.49 18.37 2.38
CA TYR A 39 10.64 19.23 2.12
C TYR A 39 10.86 20.29 3.20
N MET A 40 9.84 20.57 4.03
CA MET A 40 9.97 21.52 5.13
C MET A 40 11.04 21.09 6.14
N GLN A 41 11.22 19.79 6.34
CA GLN A 41 12.29 19.28 7.21
C GLN A 41 13.68 19.75 6.75
N GLN A 42 13.92 19.77 5.44
CA GLN A 42 15.20 20.28 4.88
C GLN A 42 15.29 21.79 5.03
N THR A 43 14.21 22.52 4.73
CA THR A 43 14.15 23.98 4.80
C THR A 43 14.36 24.48 6.24
N LEU A 44 13.81 23.79 7.23
CA LEU A 44 13.94 24.14 8.65
C LEU A 44 15.28 23.70 9.26
N GLY A 45 16.07 22.89 8.55
CA GLY A 45 17.40 22.50 8.97
C GLY A 45 17.43 21.24 9.85
N GLY A 46 16.50 20.31 9.63
CA GLY A 46 16.51 18.98 10.22
C GLY A 46 15.27 18.59 11.02
N ALA A 47 15.29 17.36 11.53
CA ALA A 47 14.14 16.75 12.19
C ALA A 47 13.74 17.45 13.50
N GLU A 48 14.74 17.83 14.31
CA GLU A 48 14.48 18.49 15.60
C GLU A 48 13.82 19.87 15.41
N LYS A 49 14.36 20.69 14.54
CA LYS A 49 13.77 22.01 14.22
C LYS A 49 12.39 21.90 13.58
N TYR A 50 12.16 20.87 12.78
CA TYR A 50 10.84 20.56 12.24
C TYR A 50 9.85 20.24 13.38
N LYS A 51 10.26 19.42 14.35
CA LYS A 51 9.44 19.06 15.52
C LYS A 51 9.13 20.27 16.39
N GLU A 52 10.14 21.10 16.68
CA GLU A 52 9.98 22.34 17.45
C GLU A 52 8.96 23.27 16.77
N ALA A 53 9.12 23.56 15.48
CA ALA A 53 8.20 24.40 14.72
C ALA A 53 6.77 23.83 14.69
N PHE A 54 6.62 22.51 14.59
CA PHE A 54 5.32 21.86 14.65
C PHE A 54 4.66 22.05 16.02
N LEU A 55 5.39 21.82 17.12
CA LEU A 55 4.86 21.95 18.47
C LEU A 55 4.52 23.40 18.80
N GLU A 56 5.28 24.39 18.30
CA GLU A 56 4.94 25.80 18.40
C GLU A 56 3.61 26.11 17.70
N LYS A 57 3.43 25.65 16.46
CA LYS A 57 2.16 25.82 15.73
C LYS A 57 1.00 25.12 16.42
N LEU A 58 1.21 23.95 17.00
CA LEU A 58 0.19 23.25 17.76
C LEU A 58 -0.25 24.05 19.01
N LYS A 59 0.70 24.69 19.67
CA LYS A 59 0.43 25.59 20.79
C LYS A 59 -0.39 26.81 20.34
N GLU A 60 0.04 27.48 19.26
CA GLU A 60 -0.69 28.63 18.67
C GLU A 60 -2.14 28.26 18.33
N VAL A 61 -2.35 27.11 17.67
CA VAL A 61 -3.69 26.63 17.28
C VAL A 61 -4.60 26.43 18.51
N ARG A 62 -4.05 25.92 19.61
CA ARG A 62 -4.81 25.75 20.86
C ARG A 62 -5.12 27.08 21.54
N GLU A 63 -4.23 28.06 21.45
CA GLU A 63 -4.40 29.40 22.05
C GLU A 63 -5.41 30.27 21.28
N ILE A 64 -5.64 30.05 20.02
CA ILE A 64 -6.64 30.78 19.19
C ILE A 64 -8.07 30.57 19.72
N GLY A 65 -8.30 29.49 20.48
CA GLY A 65 -9.59 29.24 21.13
C GLY A 65 -10.70 28.73 20.20
N LYS A 66 -10.35 28.34 18.98
CA LYS A 66 -11.26 27.60 18.09
C LYS A 66 -11.40 26.17 18.60
N ASP A 67 -12.62 25.75 18.88
CA ASP A 67 -12.89 24.36 19.26
C ASP A 67 -12.73 23.46 18.02
N LEU A 68 -11.70 22.62 18.04
CA LEU A 68 -11.39 21.60 17.04
C LEU A 68 -11.51 20.20 17.64
N THR A 69 -12.23 20.06 18.74
CA THR A 69 -12.47 18.76 19.37
C THR A 69 -13.30 17.88 18.46
N LEU A 70 -12.74 16.74 18.06
CA LEU A 70 -13.43 15.79 17.21
C LEU A 70 -14.38 14.95 18.07
N THR A 71 -15.68 15.21 17.91
CA THR A 71 -16.71 14.33 18.48
C THR A 71 -16.97 13.19 17.52
N LEU A 72 -16.52 12.01 17.88
CA LEU A 72 -16.86 10.78 17.15
C LEU A 72 -18.16 10.22 17.75
N PRO A 73 -19.12 9.74 16.95
CA PRO A 73 -20.20 8.92 17.46
C PRO A 73 -19.55 7.77 18.25
N GLU A 74 -20.10 7.46 19.41
CA GLU A 74 -19.73 6.20 20.08
C GLU A 74 -19.90 5.11 19.03
N ALA A 75 -18.79 4.41 18.72
CA ALA A 75 -18.90 3.23 17.88
C ALA A 75 -19.85 2.31 18.65
N GLU A 76 -21.04 2.09 18.09
CA GLU A 76 -21.85 0.98 18.53
C GLU A 76 -20.91 -0.23 18.41
N MET A 77 -20.43 -0.72 19.55
CA MET A 77 -19.62 -1.94 19.57
C MET A 77 -20.50 -3.02 19.01
N GLY A 78 -20.29 -3.28 17.71
CA GLY A 78 -21.03 -4.32 17.02
C GLY A 78 -20.88 -5.60 17.80
N CYS A 79 -21.99 -6.17 18.20
CA CYS A 79 -22.19 -7.45 18.84
C CYS A 79 -21.19 -7.77 19.97
N GLU A 80 -21.64 -7.76 21.20
CA GLU A 80 -21.05 -8.60 22.22
C GLU A 80 -21.18 -10.04 21.73
N ALA A 81 -20.10 -10.60 21.18
CA ALA A 81 -20.05 -12.05 20.93
C ALA A 81 -20.17 -12.73 22.28
N GLU A 82 -21.17 -13.58 22.42
CA GLU A 82 -21.32 -14.38 23.64
C GLU A 82 -19.98 -15.09 23.91
N ALA A 83 -19.46 -14.91 25.11
CA ALA A 83 -18.23 -15.55 25.56
C ALA A 83 -18.47 -17.07 25.55
N GLY A 84 -17.98 -17.80 24.56
CA GLY A 84 -18.17 -19.24 24.49
C GLY A 84 -17.69 -19.98 23.26
N CYS A 85 -17.13 -19.28 22.26
CA CYS A 85 -16.50 -19.97 21.13
C CYS A 85 -15.00 -20.11 21.39
N ASP A 86 -14.53 -21.31 21.68
CA ASP A 86 -13.12 -21.66 21.57
C ASP A 86 -12.62 -21.23 20.18
N ALA A 87 -11.49 -20.52 20.16
CA ALA A 87 -10.83 -20.12 18.92
C ALA A 87 -10.38 -21.41 18.18
N SER A 88 -11.31 -22.05 17.52
CA SER A 88 -11.01 -23.07 16.54
C SER A 88 -10.30 -22.35 15.39
N THR A 89 -9.07 -22.73 15.16
CA THR A 89 -8.31 -22.37 13.95
C THR A 89 -8.94 -23.09 12.76
N ALA A 90 -10.15 -22.70 12.41
CA ALA A 90 -10.77 -23.14 11.17
C ALA A 90 -10.03 -22.47 10.02
N VAL A 91 -9.14 -23.20 9.39
CA VAL A 91 -8.48 -22.77 8.15
C VAL A 91 -9.52 -22.90 7.04
N PHE A 92 -10.21 -21.82 6.75
CA PHE A 92 -11.07 -21.73 5.57
C PHE A 92 -10.17 -21.60 4.33
N THR A 93 -9.76 -22.74 3.79
CA THR A 93 -9.04 -22.82 2.52
C THR A 93 -10.06 -22.81 1.37
N ASN A 94 -10.41 -21.64 0.88
CA ASN A 94 -10.73 -21.53 -0.53
C ASN A 94 -9.42 -21.64 -1.32
N SER A 95 -9.46 -22.24 -2.50
CA SER A 95 -8.31 -22.45 -3.38
C SER A 95 -7.49 -21.16 -3.57
N GLY A 96 -6.48 -20.95 -2.73
CA GLY A 96 -5.69 -19.73 -2.70
C GLY A 96 -5.24 -19.36 -1.29
N ARG A 97 -4.75 -18.15 -1.12
CA ARG A 97 -4.30 -17.57 0.13
C ARG A 97 -5.41 -17.55 1.18
N ASN A 98 -5.01 -17.71 2.45
CA ASN A 98 -5.93 -17.49 3.56
C ASN A 98 -6.31 -16.00 3.61
N ARG A 99 -7.60 -15.69 3.45
CA ARG A 99 -8.19 -14.36 3.52
C ARG A 99 -9.01 -14.11 4.78
N VAL A 100 -9.12 -15.10 5.67
CA VAL A 100 -9.90 -15.02 6.90
C VAL A 100 -8.98 -14.86 8.09
N TYR A 101 -9.22 -13.83 8.88
CA TYR A 101 -8.44 -13.48 10.07
C TYR A 101 -9.35 -13.43 11.29
N THR A 102 -8.94 -14.05 12.38
CA THR A 102 -9.64 -13.92 13.69
C THR A 102 -9.45 -12.50 14.23
N GLN A 103 -10.52 -11.91 14.74
CA GLN A 103 -10.46 -10.61 15.40
C GLN A 103 -10.09 -10.75 16.88
N LYS A 104 -9.80 -9.64 17.54
CA LYS A 104 -9.60 -9.61 18.99
C LYS A 104 -10.88 -9.93 19.77
N GLN A 105 -12.03 -9.67 19.17
CA GLN A 105 -13.33 -10.00 19.70
C GLN A 105 -13.58 -11.51 19.44
N PRO A 106 -13.84 -12.32 20.47
CA PRO A 106 -14.08 -13.75 20.31
C PRO A 106 -15.26 -14.04 19.37
N GLY A 107 -15.10 -15.03 18.49
CA GLY A 107 -16.14 -15.46 17.56
C GLY A 107 -16.39 -14.51 16.37
N LEU A 108 -15.59 -13.44 16.24
CA LEU A 108 -15.64 -12.54 15.07
C LEU A 108 -14.41 -12.69 14.18
N TYR A 109 -14.65 -12.55 12.89
CA TYR A 109 -13.66 -12.69 11.83
C TYR A 109 -13.66 -11.50 10.90
N SER A 110 -12.54 -11.29 10.23
CA SER A 110 -12.37 -10.33 9.15
C SER A 110 -12.04 -11.06 7.87
N VAL A 111 -12.69 -10.71 6.77
CA VAL A 111 -12.39 -11.23 5.43
C VAL A 111 -11.65 -10.18 4.64
N HIS A 112 -10.42 -10.49 4.22
CA HIS A 112 -9.60 -9.64 3.37
C HIS A 112 -9.95 -9.81 1.90
N CYS A 113 -10.05 -8.71 1.19
CA CYS A 113 -10.20 -8.68 -0.26
C CYS A 113 -9.22 -7.67 -0.86
N HIS A 114 -8.41 -8.12 -1.79
CA HIS A 114 -7.45 -7.28 -2.51
C HIS A 114 -7.72 -7.41 -4.01
N PRO A 115 -8.59 -6.58 -4.59
CA PRO A 115 -8.76 -6.54 -6.04
C PRO A 115 -7.43 -6.18 -6.72
N VAL A 116 -7.06 -6.90 -7.77
CA VAL A 116 -5.80 -6.65 -8.47
C VAL A 116 -5.73 -5.20 -8.96
N GLY A 117 -4.71 -4.47 -8.50
CA GLY A 117 -4.51 -3.05 -8.79
C GLY A 117 -5.55 -2.12 -8.18
N GLY A 118 -6.31 -2.56 -7.18
CA GLY A 118 -7.31 -1.75 -6.48
C GLY A 118 -8.48 -1.27 -7.37
N THR A 119 -8.71 -1.91 -8.50
CA THR A 119 -9.72 -1.52 -9.49
C THR A 119 -10.75 -2.63 -9.72
N PRO A 120 -11.58 -2.95 -8.71
CA PRO A 120 -12.59 -3.99 -8.84
C PRO A 120 -13.69 -3.59 -9.82
N ASP A 121 -14.40 -4.59 -10.36
CA ASP A 121 -15.65 -4.32 -11.05
C ASP A 121 -16.66 -3.63 -10.11
N PRO A 122 -17.34 -2.57 -10.53
CA PRO A 122 -18.31 -1.87 -9.68
C PRO A 122 -19.41 -2.75 -9.10
N SER A 123 -19.74 -3.88 -9.75
CA SER A 123 -20.71 -4.85 -9.26
C SER A 123 -20.28 -5.53 -7.96
N LEU A 124 -18.96 -5.60 -7.69
CA LEU A 124 -18.42 -6.15 -6.44
C LEU A 124 -19.05 -5.45 -5.24
N PHE A 125 -19.03 -4.12 -5.20
CA PHE A 125 -19.56 -3.37 -4.05
C PHE A 125 -21.09 -3.48 -3.91
N VAL A 126 -21.81 -3.59 -5.03
CA VAL A 126 -23.26 -3.83 -5.01
C VAL A 126 -23.58 -5.20 -4.45
N ASN A 127 -22.86 -6.23 -4.87
CA ASN A 127 -23.04 -7.60 -4.40
C ASN A 127 -22.60 -7.74 -2.94
N LEU A 128 -21.47 -7.12 -2.59
CA LEU A 128 -20.96 -7.10 -1.22
C LEU A 128 -21.96 -6.42 -0.27
N TYR A 129 -22.51 -5.26 -0.65
CA TYR A 129 -23.55 -4.60 0.15
C TYR A 129 -24.74 -5.55 0.42
N LYS A 130 -25.24 -6.23 -0.62
CA LYS A 130 -26.36 -7.17 -0.48
C LYS A 130 -26.00 -8.35 0.46
N ALA A 131 -24.75 -8.79 0.44
CA ALA A 131 -24.32 -9.91 1.28
C ALA A 131 -24.15 -9.50 2.76
N ILE A 132 -23.68 -8.27 3.03
CA ILE A 132 -23.32 -7.85 4.40
C ILE A 132 -24.37 -6.99 5.10
N CYS A 133 -25.33 -6.38 4.37
CA CYS A 133 -26.30 -5.46 4.98
C CYS A 133 -27.23 -6.11 6.03
N GLU A 134 -27.35 -7.43 6.00
CA GLU A 134 -28.15 -8.21 6.98
C GLU A 134 -27.28 -8.84 8.06
N ILE A 135 -25.93 -8.76 7.97
CA ILE A 135 -25.00 -9.28 8.98
C ILE A 135 -24.88 -8.23 10.09
N PRO A 136 -25.30 -8.51 11.31
CA PRO A 136 -25.27 -7.52 12.40
C PRO A 136 -23.86 -7.04 12.70
N GLY A 137 -23.65 -5.73 12.58
CA GLY A 137 -22.37 -5.09 12.89
C GLY A 137 -21.27 -5.27 11.82
N ALA A 138 -21.54 -5.94 10.69
CA ALA A 138 -20.56 -6.03 9.60
C ALA A 138 -20.24 -4.65 9.03
N GLU A 139 -18.96 -4.39 8.80
CA GLU A 139 -18.47 -3.13 8.25
C GLU A 139 -17.41 -3.36 7.19
N LEU A 140 -17.34 -2.43 6.22
CA LEU A 140 -16.28 -2.36 5.24
C LEU A 140 -15.17 -1.43 5.74
N ARG A 141 -13.92 -1.90 5.75
CA ARG A 141 -12.74 -1.12 6.14
C ARG A 141 -11.75 -1.07 5.00
N LEU A 142 -11.54 0.12 4.43
CA LEU A 142 -10.56 0.35 3.37
C LEU A 142 -9.14 0.38 3.95
N CYS A 143 -8.18 -0.15 3.18
CA CYS A 143 -6.76 -0.16 3.52
C CYS A 143 -5.95 0.71 2.56
N PRO A 144 -4.77 1.23 3.01
CA PRO A 144 -3.92 2.09 2.19
C PRO A 144 -3.26 1.38 0.99
N ASP A 145 -3.25 0.05 0.99
CA ASP A 145 -2.64 -0.81 -0.03
C ASP A 145 -3.63 -1.25 -1.13
N GLU A 146 -4.70 -0.47 -1.33
CA GLU A 146 -5.73 -0.73 -2.35
C GLU A 146 -6.62 -1.95 -2.04
N SER A 147 -6.53 -2.49 -0.83
CA SER A 147 -7.36 -3.58 -0.33
C SER A 147 -8.48 -3.10 0.61
N PHE A 148 -9.30 -4.03 1.07
CA PHE A 148 -10.28 -3.78 2.11
C PHE A 148 -10.54 -5.03 2.95
N TYR A 149 -11.13 -4.81 4.13
CA TYR A 149 -11.64 -5.88 4.98
C TYR A 149 -13.15 -5.74 5.16
N VAL A 150 -13.85 -6.86 5.17
CA VAL A 150 -15.17 -6.98 5.78
C VAL A 150 -14.94 -7.49 7.19
N ILE A 151 -15.28 -6.68 8.18
CA ILE A 151 -15.06 -6.99 9.59
C ILE A 151 -16.37 -7.36 10.28
N ASN A 152 -16.24 -7.95 11.49
CA ASN A 152 -17.35 -8.39 12.35
C ASN A 152 -18.23 -9.50 11.72
N CYS A 153 -17.65 -10.33 10.87
CA CYS A 153 -18.33 -11.52 10.35
C CYS A 153 -18.30 -12.62 11.41
N ARG A 154 -19.39 -13.40 11.52
CA ARG A 154 -19.41 -14.65 12.25
C ARG A 154 -18.97 -15.79 11.34
N GLU A 155 -18.71 -16.97 11.90
CA GLU A 155 -18.28 -18.14 11.13
C GLU A 155 -19.30 -18.51 10.02
N GLU A 156 -20.58 -18.40 10.31
CA GLU A 156 -21.69 -18.66 9.40
C GLU A 156 -21.78 -17.70 8.21
N ASP A 157 -21.22 -16.48 8.35
CA ASP A 157 -21.25 -15.43 7.33
C ASP A 157 -20.08 -15.54 6.33
N LEU A 158 -19.02 -16.28 6.70
CA LEU A 158 -17.75 -16.25 5.98
C LEU A 158 -17.86 -16.77 4.55
N GLU A 159 -18.63 -17.85 4.33
CA GLU A 159 -18.78 -18.44 3.00
C GLU A 159 -19.41 -17.44 2.01
N ALA A 160 -20.47 -16.74 2.44
CA ALA A 160 -21.17 -15.76 1.63
C ALA A 160 -20.24 -14.57 1.28
N VAL A 161 -19.48 -14.05 2.26
CA VAL A 161 -18.55 -12.94 2.04
C VAL A 161 -17.38 -13.35 1.16
N LEU A 162 -16.81 -14.55 1.38
CA LEU A 162 -15.72 -15.09 0.54
C LEU A 162 -16.16 -15.29 -0.91
N HIS A 163 -17.39 -15.77 -1.13
CA HIS A 163 -17.94 -15.97 -2.47
C HIS A 163 -18.11 -14.65 -3.22
N VAL A 164 -18.70 -13.61 -2.59
CA VAL A 164 -18.89 -12.30 -3.25
C VAL A 164 -17.56 -11.58 -3.50
N THR A 165 -16.51 -11.91 -2.75
CA THR A 165 -15.17 -11.33 -2.86
C THR A 165 -14.16 -12.27 -3.52
N GLU A 166 -14.62 -13.25 -4.31
CA GLU A 166 -13.74 -14.23 -4.96
C GLU A 166 -12.77 -13.61 -5.98
N ASP A 167 -13.15 -12.46 -6.58
CA ASP A 167 -12.28 -11.65 -7.42
C ASP A 167 -11.28 -10.85 -6.56
N SER A 168 -10.38 -11.59 -5.95
CA SER A 168 -9.30 -11.10 -5.10
C SER A 168 -7.98 -11.70 -5.54
N ALA A 169 -6.89 -11.01 -5.24
CA ALA A 169 -5.53 -11.49 -5.48
C ALA A 169 -5.33 -12.91 -4.95
N LYS A 170 -4.70 -13.77 -5.74
CA LYS A 170 -4.45 -15.19 -5.45
C LYS A 170 -3.02 -15.46 -5.00
N THR A 171 -2.11 -14.54 -5.29
CA THR A 171 -0.70 -14.60 -4.91
C THR A 171 -0.28 -13.31 -4.22
N ILE A 172 0.85 -13.33 -3.51
CA ILE A 172 1.48 -12.12 -2.94
C ILE A 172 1.77 -11.09 -4.04
N PHE A 173 2.19 -11.57 -5.21
CA PHE A 173 2.50 -10.69 -6.34
C PHE A 173 1.25 -9.97 -6.88
N GLU A 174 0.12 -10.64 -6.93
CA GLU A 174 -1.15 -10.03 -7.34
C GLU A 174 -1.66 -8.96 -6.34
N GLU A 175 -1.18 -8.95 -5.07
CA GLU A 175 -1.42 -7.87 -4.09
C GLU A 175 -0.54 -6.64 -4.33
N SER A 176 0.13 -6.54 -5.46
CA SER A 176 0.96 -5.40 -5.81
C SER A 176 0.15 -4.12 -5.93
N VAL A 177 0.75 -3.02 -5.45
CA VAL A 177 0.13 -1.69 -5.39
C VAL A 177 0.49 -0.90 -6.65
N ALA A 178 -0.51 -0.36 -7.34
CA ALA A 178 -0.30 0.48 -8.51
C ALA A 178 -1.21 1.71 -8.49
N CYS A 179 -0.65 2.92 -8.57
CA CYS A 179 -1.48 4.11 -8.65
C CYS A 179 -2.35 4.08 -9.92
N ILE A 180 -3.38 4.93 -9.98
CA ILE A 180 -4.33 4.98 -11.12
C ILE A 180 -3.65 5.22 -12.48
N GLY A 181 -2.42 5.76 -12.50
CA GLY A 181 -1.61 5.92 -13.69
C GLY A 181 -2.10 6.96 -14.70
N ALA A 182 -1.31 7.13 -15.78
CA ALA A 182 -1.57 8.12 -16.82
C ALA A 182 -2.84 7.84 -17.64
N HIS A 183 -3.42 6.65 -17.53
CA HIS A 183 -4.69 6.34 -18.20
C HIS A 183 -5.83 7.24 -17.71
N VAL A 184 -5.81 7.62 -16.42
CA VAL A 184 -6.84 8.50 -15.82
C VAL A 184 -6.20 9.77 -15.24
N CYS A 185 -5.02 9.65 -14.61
CA CYS A 185 -4.39 10.74 -13.89
C CYS A 185 -3.72 11.76 -14.84
N GLN A 186 -4.18 13.02 -14.83
CA GLN A 186 -3.59 14.09 -15.64
C GLN A 186 -2.13 14.46 -15.25
N GLN A 187 -1.68 14.06 -14.05
CA GLN A 187 -0.29 14.23 -13.59
C GLN A 187 0.57 12.99 -13.88
N GLY A 188 -0.05 11.90 -14.33
CA GLY A 188 0.63 10.64 -14.64
C GLY A 188 1.57 10.79 -15.83
N ILE A 189 2.75 10.15 -15.73
CA ILE A 189 3.72 10.06 -16.82
C ILE A 189 3.61 8.71 -17.51
N ARG A 190 3.37 7.64 -16.73
CA ARG A 190 3.27 6.25 -17.19
C ARG A 190 1.94 5.64 -16.74
N ASP A 191 1.49 4.66 -17.50
CA ASP A 191 0.34 3.83 -17.16
C ASP A 191 0.77 2.72 -16.21
N SER A 192 0.66 2.98 -14.90
CA SER A 192 1.03 2.02 -13.86
C SER A 192 0.07 0.84 -13.78
N GLN A 193 -1.23 1.05 -14.03
CA GLN A 193 -2.22 -0.02 -14.05
C GLN A 193 -1.99 -0.96 -15.24
N GLY A 194 -1.75 -0.41 -16.43
CA GLY A 194 -1.44 -1.21 -17.62
C GLY A 194 -0.15 -2.01 -17.46
N LEU A 195 0.86 -1.45 -16.77
CA LEU A 195 2.08 -2.19 -16.43
C LEU A 195 1.75 -3.34 -15.46
N LEU A 196 1.02 -3.08 -14.38
CA LEU A 196 0.66 -4.12 -13.40
C LEU A 196 -0.08 -5.28 -14.07
N GLN A 197 -1.08 -5.00 -14.93
CA GLN A 197 -1.82 -6.04 -15.64
C GLN A 197 -0.91 -6.92 -16.52
N LYS A 198 0.07 -6.33 -17.18
CA LYS A 198 1.07 -7.08 -17.97
C LYS A 198 1.91 -7.99 -17.07
N LEU A 199 2.31 -7.50 -15.90
CA LEU A 199 3.15 -8.23 -14.95
C LEU A 199 2.40 -9.39 -14.30
N VAL A 200 1.15 -9.18 -13.90
CA VAL A 200 0.27 -10.25 -13.41
C VAL A 200 0.00 -11.28 -14.50
N GLY A 201 -0.20 -10.83 -15.75
CA GLY A 201 -0.30 -11.74 -16.90
C GLY A 201 0.96 -12.58 -17.10
N MET A 202 2.14 -12.00 -16.95
CA MET A 202 3.42 -12.70 -17.00
C MET A 202 3.52 -13.76 -15.89
N GLU A 203 3.27 -13.38 -14.61
CA GLU A 203 3.30 -14.31 -13.48
C GLU A 203 2.40 -15.52 -13.69
N ARG A 204 1.15 -15.28 -14.13
CA ARG A 204 0.19 -16.35 -14.44
C ARG A 204 0.63 -17.27 -15.59
N ASN A 205 1.25 -16.70 -16.62
CA ASN A 205 1.76 -17.48 -17.76
C ASN A 205 2.95 -18.36 -17.36
N GLU A 206 3.85 -17.83 -16.51
CA GLU A 206 5.00 -18.57 -15.97
C GLU A 206 4.58 -19.59 -14.90
N GLN A 207 3.34 -19.48 -14.38
CA GLN A 207 2.80 -20.37 -13.33
C GLN A 207 3.66 -20.38 -12.07
N PHE A 208 4.23 -19.24 -11.69
CA PHE A 208 4.99 -19.14 -10.45
C PHE A 208 4.11 -19.46 -9.23
N ALA A 209 4.66 -20.24 -8.31
CA ALA A 209 3.98 -20.50 -7.04
C ALA A 209 3.87 -19.21 -6.21
N ASP A 210 2.84 -19.13 -5.36
CA ASP A 210 2.70 -18.01 -4.43
C ASP A 210 3.96 -17.85 -3.57
N GLY A 211 4.45 -16.62 -3.44
CA GLY A 211 5.66 -16.28 -2.71
C GLY A 211 6.97 -16.37 -3.52
N ILE A 212 6.94 -16.73 -4.80
CA ILE A 212 8.13 -16.67 -5.69
C ILE A 212 8.44 -15.23 -6.10
N LEU A 213 7.43 -14.43 -6.43
CA LEU A 213 7.58 -13.00 -6.63
C LEU A 213 7.01 -12.22 -5.44
N PRO A 214 7.67 -11.14 -5.00
CA PRO A 214 7.17 -10.31 -3.91
C PRO A 214 6.09 -9.35 -4.41
N LYS A 215 5.32 -8.79 -3.48
CA LYS A 215 4.51 -7.60 -3.73
C LYS A 215 5.39 -6.44 -4.21
N ILE A 216 5.02 -5.80 -5.31
CA ILE A 216 5.72 -4.64 -5.87
C ILE A 216 4.87 -3.38 -5.77
N HIS A 217 5.51 -2.23 -5.85
CA HIS A 217 4.88 -0.93 -5.77
C HIS A 217 5.15 -0.10 -7.03
N ILE A 218 4.08 0.33 -7.73
CA ILE A 218 4.20 1.03 -9.02
C ILE A 218 3.58 2.42 -8.93
N SER A 219 4.39 3.45 -9.13
CA SER A 219 3.91 4.83 -9.30
C SER A 219 4.13 5.30 -10.73
N GLY A 220 3.09 5.77 -11.40
CA GLY A 220 3.16 6.27 -12.76
C GLY A 220 3.95 7.59 -12.92
N CYS A 221 4.35 8.24 -11.83
CA CYS A 221 5.12 9.50 -11.83
C CYS A 221 5.82 9.72 -10.47
N PRO A 222 6.64 10.79 -10.33
CA PRO A 222 7.32 11.12 -9.06
C PRO A 222 6.40 11.49 -7.89
N SER A 223 5.09 11.64 -8.10
CA SER A 223 4.12 11.94 -7.01
C SER A 223 3.96 10.81 -6.01
N SER A 224 4.42 9.59 -6.34
CA SER A 224 4.52 8.48 -5.40
C SER A 224 3.19 7.96 -4.83
N CYS A 225 2.11 8.08 -5.58
CA CYS A 225 0.80 7.60 -5.11
C CYS A 225 0.75 6.07 -4.94
N GLY A 226 1.53 5.30 -5.71
CA GLY A 226 1.73 3.86 -5.53
C GLY A 226 2.85 3.51 -4.55
N THR A 227 3.35 4.50 -3.77
CA THR A 227 4.32 4.31 -2.68
C THR A 227 5.58 3.51 -3.05
N HIS A 228 6.07 3.66 -4.29
CA HIS A 228 7.19 2.90 -4.84
C HIS A 228 8.45 2.90 -3.96
N GLN A 229 8.64 3.91 -3.09
CA GLN A 229 9.82 4.00 -2.24
C GLN A 229 9.83 3.02 -1.07
N ILE A 230 8.68 2.48 -0.67
CA ILE A 230 8.60 1.55 0.45
C ILE A 230 8.34 0.10 0.02
N GLY A 231 8.18 -0.15 -1.28
CA GLY A 231 8.15 -1.50 -1.81
C GLY A 231 9.52 -2.18 -1.71
N VAL A 232 9.56 -3.48 -1.46
CA VAL A 232 10.81 -4.26 -1.57
C VAL A 232 11.36 -4.17 -3.00
N ILE A 233 10.46 -4.08 -3.99
CA ILE A 233 10.71 -3.67 -5.37
C ILE A 233 9.71 -2.56 -5.69
N GLY A 234 10.20 -1.41 -6.16
CA GLY A 234 9.37 -0.27 -6.52
C GLY A 234 9.73 0.29 -7.89
N PHE A 235 8.71 0.72 -8.63
CA PHE A 235 8.86 1.33 -9.95
C PHE A 235 8.28 2.75 -9.97
N ARG A 236 9.09 3.72 -10.40
CA ARG A 236 8.66 5.11 -10.58
C ARG A 236 8.67 5.48 -12.06
N GLY A 237 7.51 5.79 -12.60
CA GLY A 237 7.34 6.19 -13.99
C GLY A 237 8.18 7.40 -14.40
N GLY A 238 8.78 7.28 -15.56
CA GLY A 238 9.64 8.26 -16.17
C GLY A 238 9.80 8.02 -17.69
N ALA A 239 10.90 8.48 -18.23
CA ALA A 239 11.31 8.23 -19.60
C ALA A 239 12.84 8.26 -19.71
N LYS A 240 13.38 7.55 -20.70
CA LYS A 240 14.82 7.53 -21.01
C LYS A 240 15.05 7.83 -22.49
N THR A 241 16.01 8.67 -22.78
CA THR A 241 16.41 8.91 -24.17
C THR A 241 17.47 7.89 -24.57
N ILE A 242 17.18 7.09 -25.59
CA ILE A 242 18.11 6.12 -26.19
C ILE A 242 18.18 6.44 -27.68
N ASP A 243 19.38 6.59 -28.21
CA ASP A 243 19.62 6.94 -29.62
C ASP A 243 18.76 8.15 -30.09
N LYS A 244 18.66 9.17 -29.27
CA LYS A 244 17.84 10.38 -29.48
C LYS A 244 16.34 10.15 -29.54
N VAL A 245 15.85 8.95 -29.18
CA VAL A 245 14.44 8.61 -29.09
C VAL A 245 14.04 8.52 -27.61
N LEU A 246 12.99 9.25 -27.23
CA LEU A 246 12.43 9.18 -25.88
C LEU A 246 11.59 7.90 -25.74
N LYS A 247 12.03 7.00 -24.88
CA LYS A 247 11.34 5.73 -24.60
C LYS A 247 10.66 5.72 -23.25
N PRO A 248 9.49 5.05 -23.09
CA PRO A 248 8.87 4.76 -21.82
C PRO A 248 9.81 4.00 -20.89
N ALA A 249 9.95 4.47 -19.64
CA ALA A 249 10.87 3.86 -18.69
C ALA A 249 10.38 4.05 -17.24
N PHE A 250 10.92 3.24 -16.34
CA PHE A 250 10.72 3.35 -14.91
C PHE A 250 12.04 3.30 -14.17
N ASN A 251 12.17 4.11 -13.12
CA ASN A 251 13.28 4.00 -12.19
C ASN A 251 12.97 2.87 -11.19
N LEU A 252 13.92 1.97 -11.04
CA LEU A 252 13.86 0.83 -10.11
C LEU A 252 14.33 1.26 -8.71
N TYR A 253 13.51 0.98 -7.72
CA TYR A 253 13.83 1.08 -6.31
C TYR A 253 13.81 -0.32 -5.70
N ILE A 254 14.74 -0.60 -4.80
CA ILE A 254 14.80 -1.89 -4.11
C ILE A 254 15.03 -1.71 -2.61
N ASN A 255 14.78 -2.78 -1.86
CA ASN A 255 15.07 -2.85 -0.43
C ASN A 255 14.24 -1.86 0.42
N GLY A 256 13.08 -1.41 -0.05
CA GLY A 256 12.07 -0.76 0.78
C GLY A 256 11.38 -1.74 1.72
N SER A 257 10.60 -1.22 2.67
CA SER A 257 9.72 -2.01 3.53
C SER A 257 8.50 -1.20 3.91
N ASP A 258 7.33 -1.78 3.73
CA ASP A 258 6.02 -1.25 4.16
C ASP A 258 5.51 -1.94 5.44
N ILE A 259 6.31 -2.82 6.04
CA ILE A 259 5.97 -3.55 7.26
C ILE A 259 5.93 -2.58 8.43
N GLN A 260 4.81 -2.56 9.16
CA GLN A 260 4.62 -1.70 10.32
C GLN A 260 5.72 -1.88 11.37
N GLY A 261 6.36 -0.76 11.73
CA GLY A 261 7.48 -0.73 12.69
C GLY A 261 8.85 -1.09 12.08
N GLN A 262 8.89 -1.44 10.79
CA GLN A 262 10.11 -1.74 10.04
C GLN A 262 10.16 -0.95 8.73
N GLU A 263 9.40 0.14 8.64
CA GLU A 263 9.29 0.96 7.44
C GLU A 263 10.66 1.49 7.03
N ARG A 264 10.99 1.32 5.76
CA ARG A 264 12.27 1.74 5.20
C ARG A 264 12.09 2.22 3.76
N MET A 265 12.75 3.33 3.44
CA MET A 265 12.87 3.78 2.06
C MET A 265 13.87 2.90 1.30
N GLY A 266 13.46 2.44 0.14
CA GLY A 266 14.33 1.76 -0.82
C GLY A 266 15.33 2.71 -1.47
N GLU A 267 16.36 2.14 -2.06
CA GLU A 267 17.38 2.84 -2.84
C GLU A 267 17.06 2.79 -4.33
N GLU A 268 17.33 3.87 -5.05
CA GLU A 268 17.23 3.92 -6.51
C GLU A 268 18.44 3.21 -7.13
N VAL A 269 18.18 2.16 -7.93
CA VAL A 269 19.22 1.33 -8.55
C VAL A 269 19.56 1.82 -9.96
N GLY A 270 18.55 2.23 -10.71
CA GLY A 270 18.71 2.66 -12.09
C GLY A 270 17.39 2.71 -12.84
N THR A 271 17.47 2.76 -14.16
CA THR A 271 16.30 2.88 -15.03
C THR A 271 16.16 1.64 -15.91
N LEU A 272 14.95 1.10 -15.99
CA LEU A 272 14.58 0.06 -16.97
C LEU A 272 13.62 0.64 -17.99
N LEU A 273 13.69 0.16 -19.23
CA LEU A 273 12.63 0.42 -20.19
C LEU A 273 11.36 -0.32 -19.77
N GLU A 274 10.20 0.29 -19.98
CA GLU A 274 8.91 -0.30 -19.63
C GLU A 274 8.73 -1.70 -20.26
N GLU A 275 9.19 -1.87 -21.49
CA GLU A 275 9.13 -3.13 -22.24
C GLU A 275 9.99 -4.25 -21.65
N GLN A 276 11.02 -3.93 -20.85
CA GLN A 276 11.96 -4.88 -20.25
C GLN A 276 11.58 -5.31 -18.82
N ILE A 277 10.62 -4.61 -18.18
CA ILE A 277 10.23 -4.91 -16.79
C ILE A 277 9.65 -6.34 -16.65
N PRO A 278 8.79 -6.83 -17.56
CA PRO A 278 8.33 -8.22 -17.48
C PRO A 278 9.48 -9.23 -17.53
N ASP A 279 10.45 -9.04 -18.42
CA ASP A 279 11.61 -9.94 -18.56
C ASP A 279 12.51 -9.91 -17.32
N PHE A 280 12.71 -8.73 -16.72
CA PHE A 280 13.43 -8.59 -15.45
C PHE A 280 12.75 -9.38 -14.32
N LEU A 281 11.42 -9.23 -14.14
CA LEU A 281 10.69 -9.93 -13.08
C LEU A 281 10.58 -11.44 -13.37
N CYS A 282 10.46 -11.83 -14.64
CA CYS A 282 10.51 -13.23 -15.04
C CYS A 282 11.87 -13.86 -14.67
N ALA A 283 12.99 -13.18 -14.98
CA ALA A 283 14.32 -13.64 -14.60
C ALA A 283 14.49 -13.75 -13.07
N LEU A 284 13.93 -12.79 -12.32
CA LEU A 284 13.91 -12.85 -10.85
C LEU A 284 13.10 -14.06 -10.34
N GLY A 285 11.89 -14.25 -10.90
CA GLY A 285 11.02 -15.38 -10.54
C GLY A 285 11.70 -16.74 -10.77
N HIS A 286 12.36 -16.92 -11.91
CA HIS A 286 13.14 -18.13 -12.17
C HIS A 286 14.30 -18.31 -11.20
N ALA A 287 15.07 -17.25 -10.92
CA ALA A 287 16.18 -17.31 -9.97
C ALA A 287 15.74 -17.72 -8.55
N VAL A 288 14.58 -17.21 -8.10
CA VAL A 288 13.99 -17.59 -6.82
C VAL A 288 13.46 -19.03 -6.88
N SER A 289 12.71 -19.39 -7.91
CA SER A 289 12.13 -20.73 -8.10
C SER A 289 13.20 -21.81 -8.16
N ASP A 290 14.25 -21.60 -8.93
CA ASP A 290 15.39 -22.54 -9.09
C ASP A 290 16.15 -22.76 -7.78
N SER A 291 16.10 -21.79 -6.85
CA SER A 291 16.70 -21.91 -5.53
C SER A 291 15.94 -22.85 -4.60
N GLY A 292 14.68 -23.18 -4.92
CA GLY A 292 13.78 -23.96 -4.07
C GLY A 292 13.31 -23.21 -2.79
N MET A 293 13.45 -21.89 -2.76
CA MET A 293 13.07 -21.01 -1.63
C MET A 293 11.93 -20.09 -2.06
N ASP A 294 11.19 -19.55 -1.07
CA ASP A 294 10.36 -18.36 -1.29
C ASP A 294 11.23 -17.11 -1.44
N PHE A 295 10.63 -16.02 -1.92
CA PHE A 295 11.34 -14.77 -2.17
C PHE A 295 12.00 -14.21 -0.90
N ASP A 296 11.31 -14.18 0.23
CA ASP A 296 11.83 -13.57 1.47
C ASP A 296 13.07 -14.32 1.96
N THR A 297 13.01 -15.66 1.95
CA THR A 297 14.15 -16.51 2.32
C THR A 297 15.31 -16.36 1.33
N TRP A 298 15.00 -16.31 0.03
CA TRP A 298 16.01 -16.10 -1.00
C TRP A 298 16.68 -14.74 -0.89
N PHE A 299 15.87 -13.67 -0.73
CA PHE A 299 16.38 -12.31 -0.61
C PHE A 299 17.22 -12.11 0.64
N ALA A 300 16.82 -12.67 1.78
CA ALA A 300 17.60 -12.64 3.01
C ALA A 300 18.99 -13.26 2.84
N LYS A 301 19.12 -14.32 2.01
CA LYS A 301 20.40 -14.96 1.70
C LYS A 301 21.16 -14.27 0.57
N ASN A 302 20.48 -13.53 -0.29
CA ASN A 302 21.03 -12.88 -1.48
C ASN A 302 20.62 -11.40 -1.54
N PRO A 303 21.06 -10.55 -0.61
CA PRO A 303 20.60 -9.15 -0.53
C PRO A 303 20.96 -8.32 -1.77
N GLU A 304 22.02 -8.68 -2.50
CA GLU A 304 22.40 -8.05 -3.77
C GLU A 304 21.83 -8.77 -5.00
N GLY A 305 21.04 -9.84 -4.81
CA GLY A 305 20.55 -10.68 -5.90
C GLY A 305 19.65 -9.91 -6.88
N ILE A 306 18.76 -9.07 -6.37
CA ILE A 306 17.88 -8.24 -7.22
C ILE A 306 18.73 -7.29 -8.09
N LYS A 307 19.74 -6.62 -7.52
CA LYS A 307 20.65 -5.73 -8.27
C LYS A 307 21.42 -6.47 -9.34
N ALA A 308 21.94 -7.66 -8.99
CA ALA A 308 22.71 -8.48 -9.92
C ALA A 308 21.85 -8.88 -11.15
N ILE A 309 20.61 -9.28 -10.94
CA ILE A 309 19.69 -9.61 -12.03
C ILE A 309 19.33 -8.33 -12.81
N ALA A 310 18.99 -7.24 -12.12
CA ALA A 310 18.60 -5.97 -12.76
C ALA A 310 19.70 -5.39 -13.65
N ALA A 311 20.98 -5.63 -13.32
CA ALA A 311 22.12 -5.07 -14.05
C ALA A 311 22.11 -5.33 -15.57
N SER A 312 21.54 -6.46 -16.01
CA SER A 312 21.40 -6.80 -17.42
C SER A 312 20.24 -6.09 -18.13
N PHE A 313 19.37 -5.43 -17.40
CA PHE A 313 18.19 -4.72 -17.93
C PHE A 313 18.28 -3.19 -17.76
N LEU A 314 19.26 -2.69 -16.99
CA LEU A 314 19.44 -1.26 -16.76
C LEU A 314 19.96 -0.55 -18.03
N VAL A 315 19.46 0.69 -18.27
CA VAL A 315 19.78 1.53 -19.43
C VAL A 315 20.31 2.91 -19.04
#